data_2aa2dba1ca297c1f138897bae58a08c0
#
_entry.id   2aa2dba1ca297c1f138897bae58a08c0
#
_cell.length_a   1.000
_cell.length_b   1.000
_cell.length_c   1.000
_cell.angle_alpha   90.00
_cell.angle_beta   90.00
_cell.angle_gamma   90.00
#
_symmetry.space_group_name_H-M   'P 1'
#
loop_
_entity.id
_entity.type
_entity.pdbx_description
1 polymer ?
#
loop_
_entity_poly.entity_id
_entity_poly.type
_entity_poly.pdbx_seq_one_letter_code
_entity_poly.pdbx_strand_id
1 'polypeptide(L)'
;YPNARIVDIEKEKNGMTEVEIVHGSISKDVMFTAEGAWAYTIWDISKRHLEDVVKNAVTAAHPGYVIDDADFIETPDGSYFLVEMEQGEREIYVKVTAEGEILP
;
A
#
# COMPACT_ATOMS: atom_id res chain seq x y z
N TYR A 1 1.79 2.66 -16.36
CA TYR A 1 0.84 3.75 -16.05
C TYR A 1 0.79 4.78 -17.17
N PRO A 2 0.02 4.53 -18.21
CA PRO A 2 -0.16 5.54 -19.28
C PRO A 2 -0.79 6.80 -18.69
N ASN A 3 -0.40 7.95 -19.21
CA ASN A 3 -0.84 9.26 -18.74
C ASN A 3 -0.31 9.67 -17.37
N ALA A 4 0.59 8.90 -16.79
CA ALA A 4 1.27 9.30 -15.56
C ALA A 4 2.46 10.20 -15.89
N ARG A 5 2.77 11.10 -14.95
CA ARG A 5 3.91 12.01 -15.07
C ARG A 5 4.97 11.62 -14.05
N ILE A 6 6.20 11.46 -14.49
CA ILE A 6 7.31 11.20 -13.59
C ILE A 6 7.71 12.50 -12.91
N VAL A 7 7.76 12.48 -11.57
CA VAL A 7 8.11 13.65 -10.76
C VAL A 7 9.53 13.54 -10.21
N ASP A 8 9.97 12.33 -9.86
CA ASP A 8 11.29 12.11 -9.27
C ASP A 8 11.73 10.67 -9.51
N ILE A 9 13.04 10.46 -9.52
CA ILE A 9 13.66 9.13 -9.63
C ILE A 9 14.78 9.06 -8.60
N GLU A 10 14.74 8.03 -7.73
CA GLU A 10 15.72 7.88 -6.68
C GLU A 10 16.23 6.45 -6.63
N LYS A 11 17.57 6.30 -6.57
CA LYS A 11 18.18 4.99 -6.44
C LYS A 11 18.39 4.68 -4.96
N GLU A 12 17.84 3.55 -4.53
CA GLU A 12 17.91 3.15 -3.13
C GLU A 12 19.20 2.41 -2.83
N LYS A 13 19.57 2.35 -1.55
CA LYS A 13 20.80 1.68 -1.10
C LYS A 13 20.81 0.20 -1.40
N ASN A 14 19.65 -0.43 -1.48
CA ASN A 14 19.52 -1.86 -1.78
C ASN A 14 19.58 -2.19 -3.28
N GLY A 15 19.89 -1.18 -4.11
CA GLY A 15 19.95 -1.34 -5.57
C GLY A 15 18.63 -1.15 -6.29
N MET A 16 17.53 -1.04 -5.58
CA MET A 16 16.22 -0.77 -6.16
C MET A 16 16.14 0.68 -6.62
N THR A 17 15.24 0.95 -7.54
CA THR A 17 14.96 2.31 -8.01
C THR A 17 13.52 2.66 -7.69
N GLU A 18 13.33 3.80 -7.04
CA GLU A 18 12.02 4.37 -6.76
C GLU A 18 11.71 5.45 -7.78
N VAL A 19 10.55 5.35 -8.41
CA VAL A 19 10.08 6.38 -9.35
C VAL A 19 8.77 6.93 -8.80
N GLU A 20 8.79 8.20 -8.44
CA GLU A 20 7.57 8.88 -8.01
C GLU A 20 6.83 9.40 -9.24
N ILE A 21 5.56 9.05 -9.35
CA ILE A 21 4.70 9.50 -10.45
C ILE A 21 3.45 10.16 -9.90
N VAL A 22 2.85 11.01 -10.73
CA VAL A 22 1.50 11.52 -10.49
C VAL A 22 0.62 10.96 -11.57
N HIS A 23 -0.37 10.17 -11.16
CA HIS A 23 -1.31 9.51 -12.04
C HIS A 23 -2.72 10.01 -11.69
N GLY A 24 -3.26 10.86 -12.55
CA GLY A 24 -4.45 11.62 -12.19
C GLY A 24 -4.11 12.63 -11.10
N SER A 25 -4.79 12.57 -9.98
CA SER A 25 -4.51 13.42 -8.81
C SER A 25 -3.77 12.64 -7.70
N ILE A 26 -3.32 11.41 -7.98
CA ILE A 26 -2.73 10.53 -6.99
C ILE A 26 -1.23 10.43 -7.19
N SER A 27 -0.46 10.69 -6.12
CA SER A 27 0.97 10.48 -6.09
C SER A 27 1.26 9.03 -5.74
N LYS A 28 2.07 8.35 -6.55
CA LYS A 28 2.39 6.93 -6.39
C LYS A 28 3.89 6.72 -6.44
N ASP A 29 4.38 5.78 -5.65
CA ASP A 29 5.78 5.36 -5.69
C ASP A 29 5.87 4.02 -6.39
N VAL A 30 6.59 3.98 -7.51
CA VAL A 30 6.78 2.77 -8.31
C VAL A 30 8.19 2.23 -8.07
N MET A 31 8.28 0.99 -7.61
CA MET A 31 9.56 0.39 -7.25
C MET A 31 10.00 -0.61 -8.31
N PHE A 32 11.26 -0.50 -8.71
CA PHE A 32 11.90 -1.41 -9.67
C PHE A 32 13.06 -2.12 -9.01
N THR A 33 13.25 -3.39 -9.39
CA THR A 33 14.40 -4.18 -8.91
C THR A 33 15.70 -3.64 -9.51
N ALA A 34 16.84 -4.12 -8.99
CA ALA A 34 18.15 -3.75 -9.53
C ALA A 34 18.28 -4.13 -11.02
N GLU A 35 17.56 -5.16 -11.46
CA GLU A 35 17.55 -5.62 -12.84
C GLU A 35 16.57 -4.85 -13.73
N GLY A 36 15.82 -3.90 -13.15
CA GLY A 36 14.89 -3.05 -13.90
C GLY A 36 13.48 -3.62 -14.02
N ALA A 37 13.16 -4.71 -13.31
CA ALA A 37 11.81 -5.27 -13.32
C ALA A 37 10.92 -4.52 -12.33
N TRP A 38 9.66 -4.36 -12.66
CA TRP A 38 8.69 -3.76 -11.74
C TRP A 38 8.47 -4.68 -10.54
N ALA A 39 8.71 -4.15 -9.33
CA ALA A 39 8.55 -4.91 -8.10
C ALA A 39 7.17 -4.66 -7.49
N TYR A 40 6.83 -3.40 -7.26
CA TYR A 40 5.51 -3.03 -6.73
C TYR A 40 5.29 -1.53 -6.87
N THR A 41 4.04 -1.11 -6.73
CA THR A 41 3.64 0.29 -6.66
C THR A 41 2.84 0.48 -5.38
N ILE A 42 3.10 1.56 -4.66
CA ILE A 42 2.43 1.85 -3.39
C ILE A 42 1.95 3.30 -3.35
N TRP A 43 0.77 3.54 -2.81
CA TRP A 43 0.27 4.90 -2.55
C TRP A 43 -0.66 4.92 -1.36
N ASP A 44 -0.73 6.10 -0.72
CA ASP A 44 -1.57 6.32 0.45
C ASP A 44 -3.06 6.29 0.09
N ILE A 45 -3.83 5.64 0.94
CA ILE A 45 -5.29 5.65 0.88
C ILE A 45 -5.78 6.28 2.17
N SER A 46 -6.65 7.29 2.08
CA SER A 46 -7.29 7.85 3.25
C SER A 46 -8.13 6.76 3.92
N LYS A 47 -7.98 6.59 5.25
CA LYS A 47 -8.73 5.57 5.98
C LYS A 47 -10.25 5.76 5.84
N ARG A 48 -10.71 6.98 5.55
CA ARG A 48 -12.12 7.25 5.25
C ARG A 48 -12.58 6.62 3.95
N HIS A 49 -11.66 6.39 3.03
CA HIS A 49 -11.96 5.83 1.72
C HIS A 49 -11.81 4.32 1.65
N LEU A 50 -11.38 3.68 2.75
CA LEU A 50 -11.38 2.23 2.82
C LEU A 50 -12.81 1.71 2.80
N GLU A 51 -13.07 0.70 1.98
CA GLU A 51 -14.38 0.10 1.92
C GLU A 51 -14.72 -0.67 3.20
N ASP A 52 -16.00 -0.78 3.51
CA ASP A 52 -16.46 -1.42 4.74
C ASP A 52 -16.02 -2.88 4.82
N VAL A 53 -15.95 -3.59 3.70
CA VAL A 53 -15.47 -4.98 3.66
C VAL A 53 -14.05 -5.07 4.23
N VAL A 54 -13.18 -4.14 3.83
CA VAL A 54 -11.79 -4.10 4.29
C VAL A 54 -11.71 -3.71 5.76
N LYS A 55 -12.42 -2.66 6.15
CA LYS A 55 -12.45 -2.19 7.55
C LYS A 55 -12.94 -3.28 8.49
N ASN A 56 -14.03 -3.93 8.12
CA ASN A 56 -14.63 -4.97 8.96
C ASN A 56 -13.73 -6.19 9.08
N ALA A 57 -13.05 -6.56 7.99
CA ALA A 57 -12.14 -7.70 8.00
C ALA A 57 -10.97 -7.49 8.98
N VAL A 58 -10.31 -6.32 8.93
CA VAL A 58 -9.16 -6.06 9.80
C VAL A 58 -9.57 -5.86 11.26
N THR A 59 -10.71 -5.22 11.52
CA THR A 59 -11.17 -5.04 12.90
C THR A 59 -11.63 -6.36 13.51
N ALA A 60 -12.23 -7.25 12.73
CA ALA A 60 -12.60 -8.57 13.21
C ALA A 60 -11.37 -9.44 13.49
N ALA A 61 -10.32 -9.32 12.67
CA ALA A 61 -9.09 -10.10 12.85
C ALA A 61 -8.28 -9.63 14.06
N HIS A 62 -8.37 -8.35 14.40
CA HIS A 62 -7.59 -7.75 15.50
C HIS A 62 -8.49 -6.90 16.40
N PRO A 63 -9.32 -7.55 17.24
CA PRO A 63 -10.22 -6.82 18.15
C PRO A 63 -9.46 -5.89 19.08
N GLY A 64 -10.00 -4.70 19.28
CA GLY A 64 -9.39 -3.71 20.16
C GLY A 64 -8.38 -2.80 19.48
N TYR A 65 -7.96 -3.12 18.25
CA TYR A 65 -7.11 -2.24 17.47
C TYR A 65 -7.95 -1.28 16.64
N VAL A 66 -7.42 -0.09 16.39
CA VAL A 66 -8.07 0.91 15.53
C VAL A 66 -7.21 1.15 14.30
N ILE A 67 -7.85 1.44 13.19
CA ILE A 67 -7.15 1.75 11.94
C ILE A 67 -6.54 3.15 12.05
N ASP A 68 -5.23 3.24 11.82
CA ASP A 68 -4.52 4.52 11.83
C ASP A 68 -4.25 5.03 10.42
N ASP A 69 -3.75 4.15 9.54
CA ASP A 69 -3.37 4.53 8.19
C ASP A 69 -3.53 3.34 7.25
N ALA A 70 -3.51 3.61 5.95
CA ALA A 70 -3.61 2.55 4.95
C ALA A 70 -2.89 2.94 3.67
N ASP A 71 -2.30 1.93 3.02
CA ASP A 71 -1.71 2.04 1.70
C ASP A 71 -2.33 1.01 0.79
N PHE A 72 -2.35 1.30 -0.51
CA PHE A 72 -2.69 0.30 -1.52
C PHE A 72 -1.42 -0.11 -2.24
N ILE A 73 -1.22 -1.41 -2.41
CA ILE A 73 -0.01 -1.96 -3.03
C ILE A 73 -0.41 -2.83 -4.20
N GLU A 74 0.19 -2.55 -5.37
CA GLU A 74 0.04 -3.37 -6.56
C GLU A 74 1.35 -4.12 -6.80
N THR A 75 1.26 -5.40 -7.08
CA THR A 75 2.42 -6.25 -7.41
C THR A 75 2.12 -7.07 -8.66
N PRO A 76 3.15 -7.72 -9.27
CA PRO A 76 2.89 -8.62 -10.39
C PRO A 76 1.94 -9.77 -10.06
N ASP A 77 1.84 -10.16 -8.78
CA ASP A 77 0.99 -11.28 -8.34
C ASP A 77 -0.40 -10.85 -7.89
N GLY A 78 -0.68 -9.56 -7.84
CA GLY A 78 -1.98 -9.04 -7.42
C GLY A 78 -1.83 -7.81 -6.56
N SER A 79 -2.92 -7.38 -5.97
CA SER A 79 -2.93 -6.16 -5.16
C SER A 79 -3.57 -6.42 -3.80
N TYR A 80 -3.23 -5.56 -2.83
CA TYR A 80 -3.78 -5.65 -1.49
C TYR A 80 -3.65 -4.30 -0.78
N PHE A 81 -4.38 -4.15 0.32
CA PHE A 81 -4.24 -3.01 1.21
C PHE A 81 -3.29 -3.39 2.35
N LEU A 82 -2.40 -2.47 2.70
CA LEU A 82 -1.56 -2.58 3.89
C LEU A 82 -2.14 -1.61 4.91
N VAL A 83 -2.77 -2.14 5.95
CA VAL A 83 -3.49 -1.34 6.95
C VAL A 83 -2.67 -1.31 8.24
N GLU A 84 -2.33 -0.10 8.68
CA GLU A 84 -1.67 0.11 9.94
C GLU A 84 -2.72 0.25 11.03
N MET A 85 -2.61 -0.58 12.07
CA MET A 85 -3.54 -0.58 13.18
C MET A 85 -2.80 -0.37 14.49
N GLU A 86 -3.45 0.30 15.44
CA GLU A 86 -2.86 0.64 16.72
C GLU A 86 -3.76 0.23 17.89
N GLN A 87 -3.11 -0.16 18.99
CA GLN A 87 -3.75 -0.36 20.26
C GLN A 87 -2.78 0.13 21.36
N GLY A 88 -3.05 1.31 21.91
CA GLY A 88 -2.12 1.94 22.82
C GLY A 88 -0.81 2.24 22.12
N GLU A 89 0.29 1.70 22.63
CA GLU A 89 1.61 1.86 22.02
C GLU A 89 1.97 0.76 21.04
N ARG A 90 1.08 -0.22 20.83
CA ARG A 90 1.30 -1.31 19.91
C ARG A 90 0.85 -0.90 18.52
N GLU A 91 1.64 -1.30 17.52
CA GLU A 91 1.38 -1.00 16.12
C GLU A 91 1.57 -2.27 15.32
N ILE A 92 0.60 -2.59 14.47
CA ILE A 92 0.68 -3.75 13.58
C ILE A 92 0.32 -3.35 12.17
N TYR A 93 0.78 -4.15 11.20
CA TYR A 93 0.45 -3.98 9.79
C TYR A 93 -0.28 -5.22 9.31
N VAL A 94 -1.43 -5.03 8.68
CA VAL A 94 -2.29 -6.11 8.20
C VAL A 94 -2.42 -6.01 6.70
N LYS A 95 -2.13 -7.10 5.99
CA LYS A 95 -2.37 -7.19 4.55
C LYS A 95 -3.75 -7.77 4.32
N VAL A 96 -4.55 -7.09 3.53
CA VAL A 96 -5.93 -7.50 3.28
C VAL A 96 -6.32 -7.22 1.83
N THR A 97 -7.01 -8.17 1.19
CA THR A 97 -7.50 -7.98 -0.18
C THR A 97 -8.74 -7.09 -0.20
N ALA A 98 -9.10 -6.62 -1.39
CA ALA A 98 -10.33 -5.82 -1.58
C ALA A 98 -11.59 -6.62 -1.20
N GLU A 99 -11.53 -7.95 -1.20
CA GLU A 99 -12.63 -8.83 -0.81
C GLU A 99 -12.64 -9.13 0.68
N GLY A 100 -11.69 -8.61 1.44
CA GLY A 100 -11.62 -8.79 2.89
C GLY A 100 -10.85 -10.02 3.34
N GLU A 101 -10.06 -10.64 2.46
CA GLU A 101 -9.22 -11.77 2.83
C GLU A 101 -7.93 -11.28 3.49
N ILE A 102 -7.66 -11.75 4.70
CA ILE A 102 -6.43 -11.43 5.41
C ILE A 102 -5.30 -12.29 4.87
N LEU A 103 -4.22 -11.65 4.45
CA LEU A 103 -3.06 -12.35 3.89
C LEU A 103 -2.01 -12.61 4.97
N PRO A 104 -1.18 -13.67 4.80
CA PRO A 104 -0.11 -13.97 5.76
C PRO A 104 1.00 -12.93 5.79
#